data_e4bcedf67252847e7237f9c8791f86e4
#
_entry.id   e4bcedf67252847e7237f9c8791f86e4
#
_cell.length_a   1.000
_cell.length_b   1.000
_cell.length_c   1.000
_cell.angle_alpha   90.00
_cell.angle_beta   90.00
_cell.angle_gamma   90.00
#
_symmetry.space_group_name_H-M   'P 1'
#
loop_
_entity.id
_entity.type
_entity.pdbx_description
1 polymer ?
#
loop_
_entity_poly.entity_id
_entity_poly.type
_entity_poly.pdbx_seq_one_letter_code
_entity_poly.pdbx_strand_id
1 'polypeptide(L)'
;MDFFIGPNWLITVRETNDHGETFSIAEVTRRYERIRSLDTGVGFLLYCLLDELVDGYFAEAERAEDALELIEESLFDLGPPPDGTLQQELLELRRSMITFRRRVVPLRDVLLALLRREVPWVEETSIVYFEDVFDHLLRV
;
A
#
# COMPACT_ATOMS: atom_id res chain seq x y z
N MET A 1 -5.61 -7.79 2.10
CA MET A 1 -5.72 -8.22 0.70
C MET A 1 -4.72 -9.32 0.45
N ASP A 2 -5.17 -10.44 -0.12
CA ASP A 2 -4.30 -11.56 -0.50
C ASP A 2 -4.34 -11.73 -2.02
N PHE A 3 -3.25 -12.23 -2.60
CA PHE A 3 -3.21 -12.56 -4.01
C PHE A 3 -2.42 -13.85 -4.28
N PHE A 4 -2.88 -14.58 -5.28
CA PHE A 4 -2.31 -15.83 -5.73
C PHE A 4 -1.95 -15.67 -7.21
N ILE A 5 -0.74 -16.06 -7.57
CA ILE A 5 -0.22 -15.91 -8.93
C ILE A 5 0.13 -17.27 -9.53
N GLY A 6 -0.16 -17.46 -10.81
CA GLY A 6 0.24 -18.59 -11.61
C GLY A 6 0.76 -18.15 -12.98
N PRO A 7 1.03 -19.08 -13.90
CA PRO A 7 1.70 -18.76 -15.18
C PRO A 7 0.98 -17.72 -16.04
N ASN A 8 -0.35 -17.68 -15.96
CA ASN A 8 -1.19 -16.82 -16.81
C ASN A 8 -2.47 -16.33 -16.09
N TRP A 9 -2.47 -16.36 -14.77
CA TRP A 9 -3.60 -15.90 -13.96
C TRP A 9 -3.14 -15.25 -12.66
N LEU A 10 -3.93 -14.30 -12.17
CA LEU A 10 -3.80 -13.64 -10.89
C LEU A 10 -5.17 -13.59 -10.23
N ILE A 11 -5.26 -14.11 -9.00
CA ILE A 11 -6.48 -14.09 -8.19
C ILE A 11 -6.25 -13.16 -7.01
N THR A 12 -7.16 -12.23 -6.77
CA THR A 12 -7.14 -11.33 -5.62
C THR A 12 -8.31 -11.61 -4.68
N VAL A 13 -8.03 -11.71 -3.39
CA VAL A 13 -9.03 -11.74 -2.33
C VAL A 13 -8.96 -10.42 -1.58
N ARG A 14 -10.07 -9.68 -1.60
CA ARG A 14 -10.16 -8.34 -1.02
C ARG A 14 -11.13 -8.34 0.14
N GLU A 15 -10.72 -7.74 1.22
CA GLU A 15 -11.58 -7.45 2.37
C GLU A 15 -11.98 -5.97 2.33
N THR A 16 -13.17 -5.70 2.80
CA THR A 16 -13.63 -4.32 3.04
C THR A 16 -13.02 -3.84 4.35
N ASN A 17 -12.49 -2.61 4.36
CA ASN A 17 -11.96 -2.03 5.58
C ASN A 17 -13.09 -1.59 6.54
N ASP A 18 -12.74 -1.14 7.73
CA ASP A 18 -13.68 -0.71 8.77
C ASP A 18 -14.53 0.51 8.34
N HIS A 19 -14.13 1.22 7.28
CA HIS A 19 -14.84 2.36 6.69
C HIS A 19 -15.75 1.96 5.51
N GLY A 20 -15.86 0.66 5.20
CA GLY A 20 -16.66 0.17 4.09
C GLY A 20 -16.00 0.29 2.72
N GLU A 21 -14.72 0.67 2.65
CA GLU A 21 -13.97 0.81 1.42
C GLU A 21 -13.28 -0.50 1.06
N THR A 22 -13.20 -0.76 -0.23
CA THR A 22 -12.53 -1.92 -0.80
C THR A 22 -11.48 -1.46 -1.80
N PHE A 23 -10.32 -2.09 -1.82
CA PHE A 23 -9.27 -1.80 -2.80
C PHE A 23 -9.82 -1.77 -4.24
N SER A 24 -9.49 -0.71 -4.99
CA SER A 24 -10.06 -0.45 -6.31
C SER A 24 -9.38 -1.26 -7.42
N ILE A 25 -10.03 -2.32 -7.87
CA ILE A 25 -9.60 -3.05 -9.09
C ILE A 25 -9.82 -2.22 -10.37
N ALA A 26 -10.74 -1.26 -10.35
CA ALA A 26 -10.98 -0.41 -11.51
C ALA A 26 -9.73 0.43 -11.86
N GLU A 27 -9.00 0.94 -10.86
CA GLU A 27 -7.75 1.68 -11.07
C GLU A 27 -6.66 0.77 -11.63
N VAL A 28 -6.49 -0.43 -11.07
CA VAL A 28 -5.55 -1.44 -11.59
C VAL A 28 -5.86 -1.78 -13.04
N THR A 29 -7.13 -2.03 -13.38
CA THR A 29 -7.56 -2.34 -14.74
C THR A 29 -7.26 -1.18 -15.69
N ARG A 30 -7.57 0.05 -15.29
CA ARG A 30 -7.32 1.25 -16.09
C ARG A 30 -5.81 1.45 -16.34
N ARG A 31 -4.99 1.26 -15.33
CA ARG A 31 -3.52 1.32 -15.44
C ARG A 31 -3.00 0.25 -16.39
N TYR A 32 -3.45 -0.98 -16.23
CA TYR A 32 -3.09 -2.10 -17.08
C TYR A 32 -3.46 -1.85 -18.56
N GLU A 33 -4.69 -1.42 -18.84
CA GLU A 33 -5.17 -1.17 -20.20
C GLU A 33 -4.43 0.00 -20.88
N ARG A 34 -4.03 1.03 -20.11
CA ARG A 34 -3.31 2.19 -20.64
C ARG A 34 -1.90 1.84 -21.12
N ILE A 35 -1.22 0.94 -20.44
CA ILE A 35 0.20 0.62 -20.70
C ILE A 35 0.34 -0.70 -21.46
N ARG A 36 -0.71 -1.51 -21.53
CA ARG A 36 -0.70 -2.83 -22.14
C ARG A 36 -0.08 -2.81 -23.55
N SER A 37 1.09 -3.44 -23.68
CA SER A 37 1.63 -3.87 -24.95
C SER A 37 1.18 -5.30 -25.25
N LEU A 38 1.31 -5.76 -26.49
CA LEU A 38 0.87 -7.09 -26.92
C LEU A 38 1.58 -8.26 -26.21
N ASP A 39 2.61 -7.97 -25.43
CA ASP A 39 3.51 -8.96 -24.78
C ASP A 39 3.60 -8.78 -23.26
N THR A 40 2.53 -8.29 -22.62
CA THR A 40 2.48 -8.12 -21.17
C THR A 40 1.90 -9.37 -20.50
N GLY A 41 2.76 -10.12 -19.82
CA GLY A 41 2.39 -11.30 -19.05
C GLY A 41 1.74 -10.97 -17.68
N VAL A 42 1.59 -12.00 -16.86
CA VAL A 42 1.00 -11.88 -15.50
C VAL A 42 1.84 -11.01 -14.59
N GLY A 43 3.15 -10.92 -14.80
CA GLY A 43 4.06 -10.06 -14.03
C GLY A 43 3.69 -8.59 -14.14
N PHE A 44 3.33 -8.12 -15.33
CA PHE A 44 2.90 -6.73 -15.51
C PHE A 44 1.55 -6.44 -14.84
N LEU A 45 0.62 -7.38 -14.83
CA LEU A 45 -0.64 -7.23 -14.08
C LEU A 45 -0.38 -7.16 -12.57
N LEU A 46 0.54 -8.00 -12.08
CA LEU A 46 0.97 -7.96 -10.68
C LEU A 46 1.62 -6.61 -10.33
N TYR A 47 2.47 -6.08 -11.21
CA TYR A 47 3.03 -4.73 -11.06
C TYR A 47 1.94 -3.69 -10.90
N CYS A 48 0.96 -3.62 -11.81
CA CYS A 48 -0.12 -2.64 -11.74
C CYS A 48 -0.90 -2.72 -10.41
N LEU A 49 -1.05 -3.94 -9.88
CA LEU A 49 -1.72 -4.17 -8.60
C LEU A 49 -0.88 -3.69 -7.41
N LEU A 50 0.42 -4.00 -7.40
CA LEU A 50 1.33 -3.62 -6.31
C LEU A 50 1.58 -2.11 -6.28
N ASP A 51 1.69 -1.48 -7.43
CA ASP A 51 1.86 -0.06 -7.59
C ASP A 51 0.64 0.73 -7.05
N GLU A 52 -0.57 0.32 -7.42
CA GLU A 52 -1.81 0.89 -6.86
C GLU A 52 -1.92 0.67 -5.34
N LEU A 53 -1.44 -0.48 -4.84
CA LEU A 53 -1.45 -0.77 -3.41
C LEU A 53 -0.47 0.15 -2.65
N VAL A 54 0.70 0.42 -3.20
CA VAL A 54 1.70 1.33 -2.63
C VAL A 54 1.23 2.76 -2.68
N ASP A 55 0.60 3.20 -3.79
CA ASP A 55 -0.05 4.52 -3.88
C ASP A 55 -1.08 4.72 -2.74
N GLY A 56 -1.87 3.69 -2.44
CA GLY A 56 -2.78 3.71 -1.30
C GLY A 56 -2.08 3.87 0.06
N TYR A 57 -0.86 3.36 0.20
CA TYR A 57 -0.08 3.52 1.44
C TYR A 57 0.44 4.94 1.62
N PHE A 58 0.79 5.65 0.56
CA PHE A 58 1.13 7.08 0.66
C PHE A 58 -0.03 7.89 1.22
N ALA A 59 -1.23 7.68 0.68
CA ALA A 59 -2.43 8.37 1.18
C ALA A 59 -2.73 8.07 2.67
N GLU A 60 -2.41 6.86 3.14
CA GLU A 60 -2.54 6.53 4.57
C GLU A 60 -1.45 7.20 5.43
N ALA A 61 -0.21 7.28 4.93
CA ALA A 61 0.88 7.96 5.62
C ALA A 61 0.61 9.46 5.75
N GLU A 62 0.19 10.13 4.67
CA GLU A 62 -0.21 11.55 4.66
C GLU A 62 -1.33 11.81 5.69
N ARG A 63 -2.37 10.97 5.72
CA ARG A 63 -3.44 11.11 6.72
C ARG A 63 -2.94 10.99 8.17
N ALA A 64 -1.93 10.17 8.41
CA ALA A 64 -1.35 10.03 9.73
C ALA A 64 -0.48 11.25 10.11
N GLU A 65 0.22 11.84 9.15
CA GLU A 65 0.97 13.08 9.32
C GLU A 65 0.03 14.25 9.61
N ASP A 66 -1.05 14.42 8.82
CA ASP A 66 -2.08 15.45 9.05
C ASP A 66 -2.71 15.31 10.46
N ALA A 67 -3.01 14.08 10.88
CA ALA A 67 -3.57 13.85 12.22
C ALA A 67 -2.57 14.20 13.33
N LEU A 68 -1.28 13.96 13.12
CA LEU A 68 -0.24 14.34 14.07
C LEU A 68 -0.10 15.86 14.16
N GLU A 69 -0.12 16.58 13.02
CA GLU A 69 -0.05 18.04 12.96
C GLU A 69 -1.20 18.69 13.72
N LEU A 70 -2.43 18.20 13.52
CA LEU A 70 -3.61 18.68 14.27
C LEU A 70 -3.48 18.48 15.79
N ILE A 71 -2.89 17.35 16.21
CA ILE A 71 -2.62 17.07 17.63
C ILE A 71 -1.57 18.05 18.17
N GLU A 72 -0.51 18.30 17.42
CA GLU A 72 0.54 19.26 17.79
C GLU A 72 0.00 20.68 17.90
N GLU A 73 -0.77 21.18 16.96
CA GLU A 73 -1.42 22.48 16.99
C GLU A 73 -2.32 22.61 18.24
N SER A 74 -3.13 21.58 18.53
CA SER A 74 -3.99 21.56 19.71
C SER A 74 -3.19 21.68 21.02
N LEU A 75 -2.03 21.08 21.08
CA LEU A 75 -1.13 21.15 22.25
C LEU A 75 -0.52 22.54 22.44
N PHE A 76 -0.11 23.21 21.36
CA PHE A 76 0.59 24.48 21.41
C PHE A 76 -0.35 25.66 21.62
N ASP A 77 -1.53 25.65 20.98
CA ASP A 77 -2.43 26.81 20.97
C ASP A 77 -3.35 26.88 22.19
N LEU A 78 -3.83 25.75 22.68
CA LEU A 78 -4.87 25.69 23.73
C LEU A 78 -4.38 25.00 25.01
N GLY A 79 -3.22 24.38 24.99
CA GLY A 79 -2.79 23.44 26.03
C GLY A 79 -3.62 22.13 26.00
N PRO A 80 -3.19 21.10 26.73
CA PRO A 80 -3.89 19.82 26.71
C PRO A 80 -5.32 19.98 27.24
N PRO A 81 -6.33 19.52 26.48
CA PRO A 81 -7.71 19.58 26.92
C PRO A 81 -7.88 18.80 28.24
N PRO A 82 -8.67 19.30 29.18
CA PRO A 82 -8.77 18.73 30.53
C PRO A 82 -9.49 17.37 30.59
N ASP A 83 -10.11 16.93 29.50
CA ASP A 83 -10.99 15.75 29.42
C ASP A 83 -10.30 14.46 28.95
N GLY A 84 -9.00 14.50 28.63
CA GLY A 84 -8.25 13.32 28.18
C GLY A 84 -8.48 12.93 26.73
N THR A 85 -9.17 13.75 25.92
CA THR A 85 -9.42 13.49 24.50
C THR A 85 -8.12 13.35 23.72
N LEU A 86 -7.15 14.21 23.97
CA LEU A 86 -5.84 14.19 23.34
C LEU A 86 -5.09 12.86 23.53
N GLN A 87 -5.15 12.28 24.74
CA GLN A 87 -4.54 10.99 24.99
C GLN A 87 -5.22 9.88 24.19
N GLN A 88 -6.53 9.97 23.98
CA GLN A 88 -7.28 9.01 23.16
C GLN A 88 -6.87 9.13 21.68
N GLU A 89 -6.82 10.35 21.14
CA GLU A 89 -6.39 10.62 19.76
C GLU A 89 -4.96 10.10 19.49
N LEU A 90 -4.03 10.36 20.40
CA LEU A 90 -2.66 9.83 20.31
C LEU A 90 -2.62 8.30 20.35
N LEU A 91 -3.44 7.66 21.18
CA LEU A 91 -3.51 6.20 21.24
C LEU A 91 -4.13 5.61 19.98
N GLU A 92 -5.13 6.25 19.38
CA GLU A 92 -5.74 5.84 18.13
C GLU A 92 -4.76 5.99 16.97
N LEU A 93 -4.08 7.12 16.86
CA LEU A 93 -3.03 7.34 15.86
C LEU A 93 -1.92 6.29 15.98
N ARG A 94 -1.43 6.03 17.19
CA ARG A 94 -0.43 4.98 17.45
C ARG A 94 -0.91 3.60 17.00
N ARG A 95 -2.16 3.23 17.27
CA ARG A 95 -2.74 1.94 16.83
C ARG A 95 -2.83 1.85 15.32
N SER A 96 -3.26 2.94 14.67
CA SER A 96 -3.30 3.05 13.21
C SER A 96 -1.90 2.83 12.62
N MET A 97 -0.88 3.52 13.10
CA MET A 97 0.51 3.37 12.65
C MET A 97 1.07 1.95 12.85
N ILE A 98 0.74 1.29 13.97
CA ILE A 98 1.14 -0.11 14.18
C ILE A 98 0.47 -1.03 13.15
N THR A 99 -0.80 -0.81 12.87
CA THR A 99 -1.56 -1.59 11.88
C THR A 99 -1.02 -1.35 10.47
N PHE A 100 -0.74 -0.11 10.13
CA PHE A 100 -0.11 0.29 8.87
C PHE A 100 1.24 -0.40 8.67
N ARG A 101 2.14 -0.30 9.63
CA ARG A 101 3.44 -0.98 9.59
C ARG A 101 3.32 -2.49 9.38
N ARG A 102 2.34 -3.14 10.00
CA ARG A 102 2.11 -4.59 9.83
C ARG A 102 1.69 -4.96 8.41
N ARG A 103 1.18 -4.02 7.62
CA ARG A 103 0.83 -4.21 6.20
C ARG A 103 2.01 -3.92 5.28
N VAL A 104 2.75 -2.85 5.54
CA VAL A 104 3.87 -2.39 4.71
C VAL A 104 5.08 -3.34 4.79
N VAL A 105 5.46 -3.79 5.99
CA VAL A 105 6.65 -4.64 6.18
C VAL A 105 6.59 -5.94 5.39
N PRO A 106 5.50 -6.73 5.40
CA PRO A 106 5.42 -7.94 4.59
C PRO A 106 5.45 -7.68 3.08
N LEU A 107 4.89 -6.56 2.63
CA LEU A 107 4.93 -6.20 1.20
C LEU A 107 6.36 -5.96 0.70
N ARG A 108 7.21 -5.36 1.54
CA ARG A 108 8.64 -5.24 1.25
C ARG A 108 9.30 -6.60 1.00
N ASP A 109 8.99 -7.59 1.82
CA ASP A 109 9.54 -8.95 1.68
C ASP A 109 9.04 -9.62 0.38
N VAL A 110 7.78 -9.41 0.03
CA VAL A 110 7.21 -9.87 -1.25
C VAL A 110 7.94 -9.24 -2.43
N LEU A 111 8.13 -7.91 -2.43
CA LEU A 111 8.86 -7.23 -3.50
C LEU A 111 10.31 -7.71 -3.61
N LEU A 112 10.99 -7.92 -2.49
CA LEU A 112 12.34 -8.50 -2.49
C LEU A 112 12.38 -9.91 -3.09
N ALA A 113 11.39 -10.76 -2.83
CA ALA A 113 11.29 -12.08 -3.44
C ALA A 113 11.07 -12.00 -4.97
N LEU A 114 10.26 -11.05 -5.45
CA LEU A 114 10.07 -10.77 -6.87
C LEU A 114 11.38 -10.32 -7.54
N LEU A 115 12.09 -9.37 -6.94
CA LEU A 115 13.37 -8.85 -7.43
C LEU A 115 14.47 -9.92 -7.48
N ARG A 116 14.45 -10.88 -6.53
CA ARG A 116 15.36 -12.04 -6.53
C ARG A 116 14.98 -13.15 -7.48
N ARG A 117 13.88 -12.98 -8.23
CA ARG A 117 13.36 -13.99 -9.17
C ARG A 117 12.97 -15.31 -8.49
N GLU A 118 12.51 -15.23 -7.26
CA GLU A 118 12.04 -16.40 -6.51
C GLU A 118 10.65 -16.88 -6.98
N VAL A 119 9.95 -16.05 -7.78
CA VAL A 119 8.62 -16.36 -8.34
C VAL A 119 8.77 -16.72 -9.82
N PRO A 120 8.60 -17.99 -10.20
CA PRO A 120 8.90 -18.48 -11.55
C PRO A 120 7.95 -17.98 -12.65
N TRP A 121 6.80 -17.40 -12.27
CA TRP A 121 5.79 -16.90 -13.21
C TRP A 121 5.99 -15.43 -13.61
N VAL A 122 6.98 -14.78 -13.05
CA VAL A 122 7.28 -13.37 -13.30
C VAL A 122 8.37 -13.30 -14.37
N GLU A 123 8.03 -12.64 -15.46
CA GLU A 123 8.95 -12.47 -16.60
C GLU A 123 10.10 -11.52 -16.21
N GLU A 124 11.28 -11.77 -16.78
CA GLU A 124 12.45 -10.93 -16.54
C GLU A 124 12.23 -9.46 -16.92
N THR A 125 11.43 -9.22 -17.94
CA THR A 125 11.05 -7.88 -18.41
C THR A 125 10.23 -7.10 -17.40
N SER A 126 9.58 -7.78 -16.43
CA SER A 126 8.78 -7.15 -15.39
C SER A 126 9.61 -6.69 -14.19
N ILE A 127 10.86 -7.10 -14.04
CA ILE A 127 11.71 -6.78 -12.89
C ILE A 127 11.89 -5.26 -12.71
N VAL A 128 12.12 -4.53 -13.80
CA VAL A 128 12.28 -3.07 -13.79
C VAL A 128 11.07 -2.37 -13.15
N TYR A 129 9.87 -2.88 -13.39
CA TYR A 129 8.65 -2.35 -12.77
C TYR A 129 8.60 -2.61 -11.26
N PHE A 130 9.07 -3.77 -10.82
CA PHE A 130 9.12 -4.08 -9.38
C PHE A 130 10.21 -3.30 -8.64
N GLU A 131 11.32 -2.95 -9.31
CA GLU A 131 12.32 -2.03 -8.77
C GLU A 131 11.70 -0.66 -8.48
N ASP A 132 10.90 -0.12 -9.41
CA ASP A 132 10.22 1.15 -9.25
C ASP A 132 9.22 1.11 -8.07
N VAL A 133 8.39 0.08 -7.98
CA VAL A 133 7.47 -0.10 -6.84
C VAL A 133 8.21 -0.26 -5.51
N PHE A 134 9.34 -0.96 -5.51
CA PHE A 134 10.16 -1.14 -4.32
C PHE A 134 10.76 0.18 -3.84
N ASP A 135 11.33 0.97 -4.74
CA ASP A 135 11.86 2.31 -4.44
C ASP A 135 10.74 3.26 -3.96
N HIS A 136 9.56 3.11 -4.52
CA HIS A 136 8.37 3.85 -4.09
C HIS A 136 7.96 3.46 -2.66
N LEU A 137 7.89 2.16 -2.36
CA LEU A 137 7.58 1.66 -1.02
C LEU A 137 8.59 2.09 0.05
N LEU A 138 9.86 2.29 -0.32
CA LEU A 138 10.89 2.76 0.63
C LEU A 138 10.71 4.22 1.06
N ARG A 139 9.87 4.98 0.38
CA ARG A 139 9.56 6.38 0.73
C ARG A 139 8.36 6.52 1.65
N VAL A 140 7.56 5.47 1.78
CA VAL A 140 6.45 5.36 2.75
C VAL A 140 7.00 5.10 4.15
#